data_7e5a4a281fc3618596769d00854034c9
#
_entry.id   7e5a4a281fc3618596769d00854034c9
#
_cell.length_a   1.000
_cell.length_b   1.000
_cell.length_c   1.000
_cell.angle_alpha   90.00
_cell.angle_beta   90.00
_cell.angle_gamma   90.00
#
_symmetry.space_group_name_H-M   'P 1'
#
loop_
_entity.id
_entity.type
_entity.pdbx_description
1 polymer ?
#
loop_
_entity_poly.entity_id
_entity_poly.type
_entity_poly.pdbx_seq_one_letter_code
_entity_poly.pdbx_strand_id
1 'polypeptide(L)'
;AELKAEWAKEDATLASFKDTKHSQYGGDLSRKGKATGYFHVEKKKGKWWFVAPDGYLFLSISANGISPGGGGSIRNPLKGLYTDKAPEGFVAPQLPVMNRPQTAPQGAPQGMMRPQQPDKYIYLTAWNNFRRFGTENVQAKANQLVVDRMNYWGMNTIGNWSSRDVIALGKKPFMVSLSGLGINNGILGMPDVYEEGFAASVDEGIRRSVEPYIGNKMLIGYFVGNEPTWSNIELRLCELIMEADDARPLKKALVSYLQKNGDTDQARIAFVYETYEKFLSAVSTSLKKYDPNHLNLGIRYGSGVPSQEVLALSKKYFDVYSFNNYGLQPNLANMDIIYKATGMPMIIGEYHFGTTDRGLGESLVRVTSQKDRGVAYRNYTEKAFSHPALIGTSWFTWYDQPLFGRGDGENYNIGLLDATDRPYEWMVKAIQAVSENCYDVHSGKKAPFDQIPERAGGTFPDFWE
;
A
#
# COMPACT_ATOMS: atom_id res chain seq x y z
N ALA A 1 -17.29 30.12 -5.29
CA ALA A 1 -17.88 30.54 -4.00
C ALA A 1 -18.08 29.29 -3.10
N GLU A 2 -18.77 28.27 -3.57
CA GLU A 2 -19.12 27.03 -2.83
C GLU A 2 -17.87 26.33 -2.26
N LEU A 3 -16.90 25.98 -3.10
CA LEU A 3 -15.67 25.31 -2.70
C LEU A 3 -14.88 26.09 -1.62
N LYS A 4 -14.87 27.43 -1.68
CA LYS A 4 -14.24 28.26 -0.65
C LYS A 4 -14.98 28.19 0.68
N ALA A 5 -16.31 28.09 0.67
CA ALA A 5 -17.11 27.94 1.89
C ALA A 5 -16.89 26.53 2.52
N GLU A 6 -16.78 25.50 1.69
CA GLU A 6 -16.43 24.15 2.16
C GLU A 6 -15.04 24.11 2.81
N TRP A 7 -14.04 24.74 2.20
CA TRP A 7 -12.69 24.84 2.77
C TRP A 7 -12.70 25.56 4.12
N ALA A 8 -13.41 26.68 4.23
CA ALA A 8 -13.48 27.43 5.49
C ALA A 8 -14.14 26.61 6.60
N LYS A 9 -15.20 25.83 6.27
CA LYS A 9 -15.85 24.90 7.20
C LYS A 9 -14.91 23.78 7.62
N GLU A 10 -14.18 23.19 6.66
CA GLU A 10 -13.20 22.15 6.95
C GLU A 10 -12.08 22.68 7.84
N ASP A 11 -11.48 23.84 7.51
CA ASP A 11 -10.42 24.45 8.29
C ASP A 11 -10.84 24.71 9.74
N ALA A 12 -12.06 25.22 9.96
CA ALA A 12 -12.60 25.43 11.30
C ALA A 12 -12.80 24.10 12.07
N THR A 13 -13.26 23.06 11.38
CA THR A 13 -13.45 21.74 11.97
C THR A 13 -12.12 21.11 12.37
N LEU A 14 -11.13 21.14 11.47
CA LEU A 14 -9.80 20.57 11.70
C LEU A 14 -9.07 21.31 12.84
N ALA A 15 -9.16 22.66 12.87
CA ALA A 15 -8.53 23.47 13.91
C ALA A 15 -9.12 23.23 15.32
N SER A 16 -10.38 22.84 15.40
CA SER A 16 -11.05 22.55 16.67
C SER A 16 -10.74 21.14 17.23
N PHE A 17 -10.25 20.25 16.39
CA PHE A 17 -10.00 18.87 16.77
C PHE A 17 -8.73 18.71 17.61
N LYS A 18 -8.84 17.95 18.69
CA LYS A 18 -7.72 17.56 19.56
C LYS A 18 -7.79 16.07 19.82
N ASP A 19 -6.74 15.36 19.44
CA ASP A 19 -6.58 13.94 19.80
C ASP A 19 -6.10 13.84 21.25
N THR A 20 -6.95 13.28 22.11
CA THR A 20 -6.66 13.03 23.54
C THR A 20 -6.55 11.56 23.87
N LYS A 21 -6.70 10.67 22.87
CA LYS A 21 -6.75 9.22 23.06
C LYS A 21 -5.44 8.52 22.66
N HIS A 22 -4.63 9.15 21.84
CA HIS A 22 -3.43 8.54 21.29
C HIS A 22 -2.16 9.27 21.71
N SER A 23 -1.08 8.52 21.78
CA SER A 23 0.26 9.05 22.03
C SER A 23 0.80 9.79 20.78
N GLN A 24 1.94 10.44 20.93
CA GLN A 24 2.64 11.08 19.80
C GLN A 24 2.96 10.12 18.64
N TYR A 25 3.04 8.81 18.91
CA TYR A 25 3.24 7.74 17.92
C TYR A 25 1.93 7.05 17.53
N GLY A 26 0.77 7.58 17.92
CA GLY A 26 -0.54 7.04 17.57
C GLY A 26 -0.98 5.81 18.38
N GLY A 27 -0.24 5.39 19.39
CA GLY A 27 -0.62 4.29 20.28
C GLY A 27 -1.76 4.68 21.23
N ASP A 28 -2.65 3.73 21.57
CA ASP A 28 -3.77 3.93 22.47
C ASP A 28 -3.29 4.12 23.92
N LEU A 29 -3.47 5.32 24.45
CA LEU A 29 -3.04 5.70 25.81
C LEU A 29 -3.63 4.83 26.92
N SER A 30 -4.74 4.14 26.68
CA SER A 30 -5.39 3.24 27.65
C SER A 30 -4.76 1.83 27.66
N ARG A 31 -3.89 1.48 26.71
CA ARG A 31 -3.37 0.13 26.51
C ARG A 31 -1.85 0.13 26.41
N LYS A 32 -1.18 -0.59 27.31
CA LYS A 32 0.27 -0.64 27.37
C LYS A 32 0.86 -2.00 27.02
N GLY A 33 1.91 -2.00 26.24
CA GLY A 33 2.92 -3.02 26.02
C GLY A 33 4.27 -2.59 26.59
N LYS A 34 5.37 -3.06 26.04
CA LYS A 34 6.73 -2.72 26.46
C LYS A 34 7.31 -1.61 25.57
N ALA A 35 7.75 -0.50 26.13
CA ALA A 35 8.48 0.52 25.38
C ALA A 35 9.87 0.03 25.00
N THR A 36 10.23 0.11 23.70
CA THR A 36 11.55 -0.26 23.16
C THR A 36 12.25 0.88 22.45
N GLY A 37 11.55 1.98 22.22
CA GLY A 37 12.04 3.12 21.43
C GLY A 37 11.81 3.01 19.93
N TYR A 38 11.32 1.85 19.45
CA TYR A 38 10.94 1.59 18.06
C TYR A 38 9.62 0.81 17.99
N PHE A 39 8.93 0.85 16.85
CA PHE A 39 7.79 -0.03 16.62
C PHE A 39 8.25 -1.50 16.62
N HIS A 40 7.50 -2.34 17.30
CA HIS A 40 7.70 -3.78 17.31
C HIS A 40 6.33 -4.49 17.44
N VAL A 41 6.33 -5.81 17.44
CA VAL A 41 5.12 -6.61 17.58
C VAL A 41 5.12 -7.40 18.87
N GLU A 42 4.00 -7.44 19.57
CA GLU A 42 3.80 -8.25 20.78
C GLU A 42 2.52 -9.07 20.68
N LYS A 43 2.55 -10.29 21.21
CA LYS A 43 1.35 -11.09 21.41
C LYS A 43 0.88 -10.92 22.87
N LYS A 44 -0.32 -10.35 23.06
CA LYS A 44 -0.88 -10.07 24.37
C LYS A 44 -2.29 -10.62 24.49
N LYS A 45 -2.53 -11.46 25.50
CA LYS A 45 -3.84 -12.14 25.71
C LYS A 45 -4.34 -12.86 24.44
N GLY A 46 -3.45 -13.57 23.77
CA GLY A 46 -3.75 -14.36 22.55
C GLY A 46 -3.84 -13.55 21.25
N LYS A 47 -3.75 -12.25 21.30
CA LYS A 47 -3.85 -11.35 20.13
C LYS A 47 -2.54 -10.63 19.84
N TRP A 48 -2.24 -10.42 18.56
CA TRP A 48 -1.08 -9.65 18.13
C TRP A 48 -1.37 -8.15 18.12
N TRP A 49 -0.36 -7.37 18.38
CA TRP A 49 -0.38 -5.91 18.38
C TRP A 49 0.91 -5.37 17.81
N PHE A 50 0.85 -4.26 17.14
CA PHE A 50 1.99 -3.35 17.16
C PHE A 50 2.10 -2.71 18.53
N VAL A 51 3.31 -2.40 18.92
CA VAL A 51 3.63 -1.57 20.08
C VAL A 51 4.41 -0.36 19.60
N ALA A 52 3.91 0.82 19.89
CA ALA A 52 4.57 2.07 19.54
C ALA A 52 5.88 2.27 20.34
N PRO A 53 6.79 3.12 19.88
CA PRO A 53 8.09 3.37 20.55
C PRO A 53 7.99 3.69 22.05
N ASP A 54 6.91 4.37 22.45
CA ASP A 54 6.61 4.75 23.84
C ASP A 54 5.85 3.68 24.63
N GLY A 55 5.63 2.50 24.03
CA GLY A 55 5.07 1.33 24.68
C GLY A 55 3.55 1.23 24.67
N TYR A 56 2.85 2.09 23.97
CA TYR A 56 1.40 1.95 23.82
C TYR A 56 1.03 0.98 22.70
N LEU A 57 -0.04 0.18 22.91
CA LEU A 57 -0.53 -0.72 21.87
C LEU A 57 -1.07 0.08 20.68
N PHE A 58 -0.82 -0.45 19.49
CA PHE A 58 -1.11 0.25 18.25
C PHE A 58 -1.73 -0.70 17.23
N LEU A 59 -2.79 -0.25 16.56
CA LEU A 59 -3.37 -0.86 15.38
C LEU A 59 -3.26 0.14 14.23
N SER A 60 -2.71 -0.29 13.10
CA SER A 60 -2.49 0.61 11.98
C SER A 60 -3.76 0.78 11.14
N ILE A 61 -4.27 2.01 11.05
CA ILE A 61 -5.32 2.42 10.12
C ILE A 61 -4.68 3.39 9.13
N SER A 62 -4.47 2.93 7.89
CA SER A 62 -3.70 3.68 6.91
C SER A 62 -4.39 3.78 5.54
N ALA A 63 -3.83 4.64 4.69
CA ALA A 63 -4.09 4.64 3.26
C ALA A 63 -2.77 4.70 2.49
N ASN A 64 -2.78 4.10 1.30
CA ASN A 64 -1.68 4.18 0.35
C ASN A 64 -1.77 5.46 -0.48
N GLY A 65 -0.64 5.97 -0.94
CA GLY A 65 -0.59 7.13 -1.83
C GLY A 65 -1.01 8.44 -1.18
N ILE A 66 -0.88 8.57 0.14
CA ILE A 66 -1.16 9.83 0.86
C ILE A 66 -0.26 10.94 0.34
N SER A 67 -0.87 11.99 -0.18
CA SER A 67 -0.15 13.13 -0.73
C SER A 67 -1.02 14.40 -0.72
N PRO A 68 -0.43 15.60 -0.73
CA PRO A 68 -1.19 16.84 -0.80
C PRO A 68 -1.60 17.23 -2.23
N GLY A 69 -1.10 16.54 -3.24
CA GLY A 69 -1.17 16.95 -4.63
C GLY A 69 -2.08 16.16 -5.53
N GLY A 70 -2.79 15.17 -4.99
CA GLY A 70 -3.62 14.25 -5.80
C GLY A 70 -2.81 13.50 -6.86
N GLY A 71 -3.13 12.25 -7.10
CA GLY A 71 -2.41 11.38 -8.03
C GLY A 71 -2.53 11.75 -9.50
N GLY A 72 -2.89 12.95 -9.85
CA GLY A 72 -3.25 13.08 -11.19
C GLY A 72 -2.81 14.33 -11.93
N SER A 73 -1.69 14.25 -12.59
CA SER A 73 -1.59 14.94 -13.86
C SER A 73 -2.55 14.26 -14.83
N ILE A 74 -3.72 14.81 -15.03
CA ILE A 74 -4.66 14.31 -16.03
C ILE A 74 -4.13 14.76 -17.38
N ARG A 75 -3.75 13.82 -18.23
CA ARG A 75 -3.51 14.12 -19.64
C ARG A 75 -4.85 14.57 -20.23
N ASN A 76 -4.92 15.80 -20.73
CA ASN A 76 -6.10 16.29 -21.42
C ASN A 76 -6.02 15.92 -22.92
N PRO A 77 -6.54 14.75 -23.36
CA PRO A 77 -6.55 14.38 -24.77
C PRO A 77 -7.60 15.16 -25.57
N LEU A 78 -8.54 15.81 -24.86
CA LEU A 78 -9.68 16.47 -25.46
C LEU A 78 -9.62 17.98 -25.12
N LYS A 79 -9.10 18.77 -26.04
CA LYS A 79 -9.14 20.24 -25.93
C LYS A 79 -10.58 20.70 -25.70
N GLY A 80 -10.84 21.38 -24.59
CA GLY A 80 -12.14 21.96 -24.26
C GLY A 80 -12.98 21.20 -23.22
N LEU A 81 -12.57 20.02 -22.75
CA LEU A 81 -13.24 19.32 -21.65
C LEU A 81 -13.12 20.09 -20.31
N TYR A 82 -12.03 20.82 -20.13
CA TYR A 82 -11.81 21.68 -18.99
C TYR A 82 -11.78 23.12 -19.45
N THR A 83 -12.74 23.90 -19.00
CA THR A 83 -12.81 25.34 -19.27
C THR A 83 -11.94 26.15 -18.30
N ASP A 84 -11.47 25.51 -17.24
CA ASP A 84 -10.69 26.13 -16.19
C ASP A 84 -9.21 26.22 -16.60
N LYS A 85 -8.60 27.34 -16.28
CA LYS A 85 -7.17 27.61 -16.53
C LYS A 85 -6.39 27.46 -15.23
N ALA A 86 -5.11 27.13 -15.36
CA ALA A 86 -4.21 27.21 -14.20
C ALA A 86 -4.34 28.58 -13.53
N PRO A 87 -4.36 28.65 -12.19
CA PRO A 87 -4.35 29.91 -11.49
C PRO A 87 -3.16 30.77 -11.90
N GLU A 88 -3.35 32.09 -11.99
CA GLU A 88 -2.24 33.02 -12.27
C GLU A 88 -1.13 32.86 -11.23
N GLY A 89 0.10 32.76 -11.68
CA GLY A 89 1.26 32.51 -10.81
C GLY A 89 1.46 31.04 -10.37
N PHE A 90 0.60 30.12 -10.81
CA PHE A 90 0.80 28.68 -10.53
C PHE A 90 2.00 28.15 -11.32
N VAL A 91 2.94 27.54 -10.59
CA VAL A 91 4.06 26.79 -11.18
C VAL A 91 3.76 25.30 -11.03
N ALA A 92 3.71 24.58 -12.14
CA ALA A 92 3.47 23.15 -12.13
C ALA A 92 4.57 22.42 -11.34
N PRO A 93 4.21 21.41 -10.51
CA PRO A 93 5.21 20.59 -9.86
C PRO A 93 6.17 19.99 -10.90
N GLN A 94 7.47 20.09 -10.68
CA GLN A 94 8.43 19.35 -11.47
C GLN A 94 8.22 17.87 -11.17
N LEU A 95 7.68 17.12 -12.14
CA LEU A 95 7.63 15.67 -12.03
C LEU A 95 9.08 15.17 -12.00
N PRO A 96 9.43 14.29 -11.06
CA PRO A 96 10.74 13.66 -11.10
C PRO A 96 10.91 13.02 -12.47
N VAL A 97 11.95 13.42 -13.18
CA VAL A 97 12.37 12.77 -14.43
C VAL A 97 12.73 11.36 -14.03
N MET A 98 11.81 10.43 -14.22
CA MET A 98 12.15 9.02 -14.09
C MET A 98 13.06 8.70 -15.29
N ASN A 99 14.36 8.71 -15.06
CA ASN A 99 15.34 8.12 -15.98
C ASN A 99 15.07 6.60 -16.03
N ARG A 100 14.04 6.22 -16.79
CA ARG A 100 13.86 4.82 -17.19
C ARG A 100 14.75 4.56 -18.41
N PRO A 101 15.47 3.43 -18.44
CA PRO A 101 16.12 2.98 -19.66
C PRO A 101 15.11 2.97 -20.80
N GLN A 102 15.49 3.44 -21.98
CA GLN A 102 14.62 3.54 -23.16
C GLN A 102 14.23 2.19 -23.79
N THR A 103 14.53 1.08 -23.15
CA THR A 103 14.15 -0.25 -23.62
C THR A 103 12.89 -0.71 -22.89
N ALA A 104 11.76 -0.57 -23.55
CA ALA A 104 10.54 -1.28 -23.13
C ALA A 104 10.79 -2.81 -23.24
N PRO A 105 10.30 -3.61 -22.28
CA PRO A 105 10.32 -5.06 -22.40
C PRO A 105 9.64 -5.47 -23.70
N GLN A 106 10.24 -6.37 -24.49
CA GLN A 106 9.59 -6.96 -25.64
C GLN A 106 8.33 -7.69 -25.17
N GLY A 107 7.17 -7.25 -25.67
CA GLY A 107 5.86 -7.83 -25.30
C GLY A 107 4.92 -6.91 -24.53
N ALA A 108 5.32 -5.71 -24.13
CA ALA A 108 4.37 -4.75 -23.59
C ALA A 108 3.41 -4.26 -24.69
N PRO A 109 2.07 -4.13 -24.40
CA PRO A 109 1.14 -3.60 -25.37
C PRO A 109 1.62 -2.26 -25.91
N GLN A 110 1.67 -2.13 -27.24
CA GLN A 110 2.02 -0.87 -27.91
C GLN A 110 1.01 0.21 -27.52
N GLY A 111 1.34 1.04 -26.56
CA GLY A 111 0.47 2.12 -26.03
C GLY A 111 0.87 2.63 -24.66
N MET A 112 1.62 1.87 -23.88
CA MET A 112 1.84 2.17 -22.45
C MET A 112 2.94 3.18 -22.12
N MET A 113 3.75 3.68 -23.05
CA MET A 113 4.78 4.67 -22.72
C MET A 113 5.07 5.62 -23.88
N ARG A 114 4.39 6.75 -23.91
CA ARG A 114 4.87 7.93 -24.63
C ARG A 114 5.52 8.90 -23.64
N PRO A 115 6.64 9.58 -24.01
CA PRO A 115 7.22 10.65 -23.19
C PRO A 115 6.13 11.67 -22.84
N GLN A 116 5.99 11.96 -21.56
CA GLN A 116 4.96 12.87 -21.09
C GLN A 116 5.38 14.31 -21.40
N GLN A 117 4.57 15.04 -22.15
CA GLN A 117 4.78 16.47 -22.41
C GLN A 117 4.11 17.26 -21.29
N PRO A 118 4.84 18.09 -20.52
CA PRO A 118 4.33 18.80 -19.35
C PRO A 118 3.11 19.70 -19.60
N ASP A 119 3.00 20.26 -20.79
CA ASP A 119 1.93 21.16 -21.24
C ASP A 119 0.56 20.47 -21.45
N LYS A 120 0.48 19.15 -21.33
CA LYS A 120 -0.74 18.34 -21.48
C LYS A 120 -1.37 17.90 -20.16
N TYR A 121 -0.84 18.35 -19.03
CA TYR A 121 -1.31 17.93 -17.72
C TYR A 121 -2.15 18.99 -17.04
N ILE A 122 -3.22 18.54 -16.37
CA ILE A 122 -4.08 19.33 -15.49
C ILE A 122 -3.83 18.85 -14.06
N TYR A 123 -3.54 19.78 -13.16
CA TYR A 123 -3.22 19.51 -11.76
C TYR A 123 -4.34 20.03 -10.86
N LEU A 124 -5.56 19.48 -10.95
CA LEU A 124 -6.76 20.03 -10.29
C LEU A 124 -6.55 20.22 -8.80
N THR A 125 -6.03 19.21 -8.12
CA THR A 125 -5.78 19.28 -6.66
C THR A 125 -4.73 20.33 -6.33
N ALA A 126 -3.62 20.38 -7.09
CA ALA A 126 -2.57 21.38 -6.88
C ALA A 126 -3.09 22.81 -7.18
N TRP A 127 -3.93 22.98 -8.20
CA TRP A 127 -4.61 24.26 -8.47
C TRP A 127 -5.51 24.68 -7.32
N ASN A 128 -6.25 23.76 -6.74
CA ASN A 128 -7.14 24.02 -5.61
C ASN A 128 -6.35 24.34 -4.33
N ASN A 129 -5.25 23.65 -4.08
CA ASN A 129 -4.34 23.99 -3.00
C ASN A 129 -3.77 25.42 -3.16
N PHE A 130 -3.38 25.77 -4.39
CA PHE A 130 -2.92 27.12 -4.69
C PHE A 130 -4.03 28.17 -4.47
N ARG A 131 -5.28 27.87 -4.88
CA ARG A 131 -6.44 28.76 -4.64
C ARG A 131 -6.83 28.87 -3.17
N ARG A 132 -6.60 27.79 -2.38
CA ARG A 132 -6.91 27.72 -0.95
C ARG A 132 -5.88 28.48 -0.10
N PHE A 133 -4.60 28.29 -0.39
CA PHE A 133 -3.50 28.74 0.45
C PHE A 133 -2.74 29.98 -0.07
N GLY A 134 -3.03 30.41 -1.30
CA GLY A 134 -2.29 31.50 -1.95
C GLY A 134 -0.93 31.06 -2.47
N THR A 135 0.01 32.00 -2.59
CA THR A 135 1.35 31.75 -3.17
C THR A 135 2.41 31.40 -2.12
N GLU A 136 2.17 31.75 -0.86
CA GLU A 136 3.17 31.57 0.19
C GLU A 136 3.04 30.22 0.89
N ASN A 137 4.13 29.43 0.86
CA ASN A 137 4.23 28.17 1.56
C ASN A 137 3.12 27.17 1.23
N VAL A 138 2.58 27.19 0.00
CA VAL A 138 1.47 26.34 -0.44
C VAL A 138 1.73 24.88 -0.13
N GLN A 139 2.91 24.37 -0.47
CA GLN A 139 3.27 22.97 -0.26
C GLN A 139 3.28 22.60 1.24
N ALA A 140 3.86 23.45 2.08
CA ALA A 140 3.90 23.19 3.52
C ALA A 140 2.49 23.19 4.14
N LYS A 141 1.63 24.13 3.73
CA LYS A 141 0.23 24.20 4.16
C LYS A 141 -0.58 23.00 3.68
N ALA A 142 -0.37 22.58 2.43
CA ALA A 142 -1.03 21.41 1.87
C ALA A 142 -0.57 20.09 2.55
N ASN A 143 0.73 19.94 2.85
CA ASN A 143 1.25 18.82 3.63
C ASN A 143 0.64 18.79 5.03
N GLN A 144 0.52 19.95 5.70
CA GLN A 144 -0.09 20.03 7.03
C GLN A 144 -1.57 19.67 6.98
N LEU A 145 -2.33 20.14 5.99
CA LEU A 145 -3.74 19.77 5.78
C LEU A 145 -3.93 18.26 5.70
N VAL A 146 -3.03 17.55 5.01
CA VAL A 146 -3.08 16.07 4.97
C VAL A 146 -2.99 15.47 6.37
N VAL A 147 -2.07 15.94 7.19
CA VAL A 147 -1.90 15.47 8.57
C VAL A 147 -3.12 15.81 9.44
N ASP A 148 -3.66 17.02 9.28
CA ASP A 148 -4.84 17.46 10.04
C ASP A 148 -6.08 16.65 9.68
N ARG A 149 -6.28 16.31 8.39
CA ARG A 149 -7.31 15.39 7.92
C ARG A 149 -7.13 13.99 8.53
N MET A 150 -5.90 13.44 8.49
CA MET A 150 -5.61 12.14 9.11
C MET A 150 -5.95 12.14 10.60
N ASN A 151 -5.59 13.20 11.34
CA ASN A 151 -5.93 13.35 12.75
C ASN A 151 -7.45 13.32 12.97
N TYR A 152 -8.16 14.15 12.24
CA TYR A 152 -9.62 14.29 12.41
C TYR A 152 -10.37 13.04 11.95
N TRP A 153 -9.91 12.34 10.91
CA TRP A 153 -10.53 11.11 10.43
C TRP A 153 -10.18 9.89 11.30
N GLY A 154 -9.14 9.97 12.12
CA GLY A 154 -8.67 8.87 12.94
C GLY A 154 -7.75 7.90 12.23
N MET A 155 -7.12 8.32 11.12
CA MET A 155 -6.06 7.58 10.47
C MET A 155 -4.72 7.88 11.16
N ASN A 156 -4.01 6.83 11.55
CA ASN A 156 -2.80 6.98 12.35
C ASN A 156 -1.51 6.62 11.62
N THR A 157 -1.57 6.10 10.39
CA THR A 157 -0.41 5.62 9.65
C THR A 157 -0.42 6.14 8.21
N ILE A 158 0.71 6.64 7.74
CA ILE A 158 0.96 6.94 6.33
C ILE A 158 1.37 5.62 5.66
N GLY A 159 0.57 5.16 4.69
CA GLY A 159 0.80 3.91 3.99
C GLY A 159 1.83 4.03 2.86
N ASN A 160 1.94 2.96 2.10
CA ASN A 160 2.92 2.84 1.03
C ASN A 160 2.70 3.87 -0.11
N TRP A 161 3.75 4.19 -0.86
CA TRP A 161 3.75 5.14 -2.01
C TRP A 161 3.30 6.57 -1.67
N SER A 162 3.35 6.93 -0.42
CA SER A 162 2.97 8.25 0.07
C SER A 162 4.07 9.31 -0.13
N SER A 163 3.68 10.58 -0.04
CA SER A 163 4.58 11.73 -0.20
C SER A 163 5.67 11.75 0.86
N ARG A 164 6.92 11.84 0.40
CA ARG A 164 8.09 12.03 1.28
C ARG A 164 8.01 13.33 2.08
N ASP A 165 7.42 14.36 1.51
CA ASP A 165 7.28 15.66 2.18
C ASP A 165 6.28 15.58 3.35
N VAL A 166 5.21 14.79 3.23
CA VAL A 166 4.28 14.53 4.32
C VAL A 166 4.95 13.69 5.41
N ILE A 167 5.71 12.66 5.02
CA ILE A 167 6.51 11.82 5.95
C ILE A 167 7.53 12.69 6.69
N ALA A 168 8.20 13.61 6.00
CA ALA A 168 9.23 14.49 6.56
C ALA A 168 8.69 15.46 7.63
N LEU A 169 7.38 15.70 7.70
CA LEU A 169 6.79 16.45 8.82
C LEU A 169 6.98 15.76 10.18
N GLY A 170 7.24 14.43 10.20
CA GLY A 170 7.46 13.68 11.44
C GLY A 170 6.25 13.65 12.39
N LYS A 171 5.03 13.79 11.85
CA LYS A 171 3.79 13.90 12.63
C LYS A 171 3.00 12.61 12.74
N LYS A 172 3.28 11.63 11.88
CA LYS A 172 2.56 10.35 11.80
C LYS A 172 3.52 9.19 11.59
N PRO A 173 3.25 8.03 12.20
CA PRO A 173 3.87 6.78 11.82
C PRO A 173 3.69 6.50 10.33
N PHE A 174 4.65 5.77 9.75
CA PHE A 174 4.60 5.46 8.33
C PHE A 174 5.24 4.10 8.00
N MET A 175 4.88 3.58 6.83
CA MET A 175 5.46 2.37 6.22
C MET A 175 5.96 2.72 4.82
N VAL A 176 7.05 2.12 4.38
CA VAL A 176 7.64 2.35 3.06
C VAL A 176 8.03 1.04 2.38
N SER A 177 8.05 1.04 1.04
CA SER A 177 8.61 -0.07 0.26
C SER A 177 10.07 0.16 -0.05
N LEU A 178 10.85 -0.90 0.06
CA LEU A 178 12.22 -0.93 -0.43
C LEU A 178 12.24 -0.92 -1.97
N SER A 179 13.33 -0.47 -2.53
CA SER A 179 13.57 -0.44 -3.99
C SER A 179 14.95 -1.00 -4.33
N GLY A 180 15.19 -1.26 -5.62
CA GLY A 180 16.50 -1.78 -6.07
C GLY A 180 16.72 -3.26 -5.76
N LEU A 181 15.64 -4.04 -5.57
CA LEU A 181 15.70 -5.46 -5.21
C LEU A 181 15.67 -6.42 -6.41
N GLY A 182 15.75 -5.91 -7.64
CA GLY A 182 15.74 -6.74 -8.86
C GLY A 182 14.37 -7.29 -9.29
N ILE A 183 13.32 -7.09 -8.50
CA ILE A 183 11.98 -7.66 -8.74
C ILE A 183 11.40 -7.20 -10.09
N ASN A 184 11.55 -5.93 -10.43
CA ASN A 184 10.97 -5.35 -11.66
C ASN A 184 11.61 -5.90 -12.95
N ASN A 185 12.80 -6.47 -12.87
CA ASN A 185 13.52 -7.09 -13.99
C ASN A 185 13.39 -8.62 -13.98
N GLY A 186 12.65 -9.14 -13.02
CA GLY A 186 12.42 -10.57 -12.84
C GLY A 186 11.36 -11.15 -13.77
N ILE A 187 11.22 -12.46 -13.76
CA ILE A 187 10.13 -13.17 -14.44
C ILE A 187 8.99 -13.33 -13.44
N LEU A 188 7.81 -12.82 -13.75
CA LEU A 188 6.64 -12.82 -12.85
C LEU A 188 6.94 -12.25 -11.45
N GLY A 189 7.90 -11.33 -11.32
CA GLY A 189 8.33 -10.80 -10.03
C GLY A 189 9.38 -11.64 -9.29
N MET A 190 9.86 -12.75 -9.87
CA MET A 190 11.01 -13.50 -9.36
C MET A 190 12.32 -12.89 -9.89
N PRO A 191 13.17 -12.30 -9.05
CA PRO A 191 14.43 -11.72 -9.51
C PRO A 191 15.43 -12.80 -9.94
N ASP A 192 16.37 -12.44 -10.81
CA ASP A 192 17.47 -13.34 -11.21
C ASP A 192 18.57 -13.32 -10.13
N VAL A 193 18.39 -14.15 -9.12
CA VAL A 193 19.33 -14.25 -7.97
C VAL A 193 20.66 -14.89 -8.33
N TYR A 194 20.81 -15.43 -9.54
CA TYR A 194 22.02 -16.07 -10.06
C TYR A 194 22.86 -15.11 -10.92
N GLU A 195 22.34 -13.90 -11.15
CA GLU A 195 23.10 -12.85 -11.84
C GLU A 195 24.33 -12.48 -11.02
N GLU A 196 25.48 -12.32 -11.72
CA GLU A 196 26.71 -11.88 -11.08
C GLU A 196 26.51 -10.52 -10.38
N GLY A 197 26.90 -10.44 -9.11
CA GLY A 197 26.74 -9.22 -8.32
C GLY A 197 25.31 -9.00 -7.77
N PHE A 198 24.36 -9.92 -7.96
CA PHE A 198 22.99 -9.77 -7.47
C PHE A 198 22.93 -9.39 -5.99
N ALA A 199 23.63 -10.14 -5.12
CA ALA A 199 23.62 -9.87 -3.67
C ALA A 199 24.19 -8.47 -3.34
N ALA A 200 25.25 -8.04 -4.04
CA ALA A 200 25.82 -6.70 -3.87
C ALA A 200 24.86 -5.60 -4.36
N SER A 201 24.14 -5.85 -5.45
CA SER A 201 23.12 -4.92 -5.96
C SER A 201 21.96 -4.78 -4.98
N VAL A 202 21.48 -5.88 -4.38
CA VAL A 202 20.44 -5.85 -3.33
C VAL A 202 20.95 -5.13 -2.10
N ASP A 203 22.17 -5.41 -1.63
CA ASP A 203 22.78 -4.75 -0.47
C ASP A 203 22.84 -3.24 -0.66
N GLU A 204 23.31 -2.76 -1.81
CA GLU A 204 23.35 -1.33 -2.14
C GLU A 204 21.94 -0.72 -2.31
N GLY A 205 21.02 -1.45 -2.95
CA GLY A 205 19.63 -1.02 -3.09
C GLY A 205 18.95 -0.81 -1.74
N ILE A 206 19.14 -1.73 -0.79
CA ILE A 206 18.63 -1.62 0.57
C ILE A 206 19.31 -0.48 1.30
N ARG A 207 20.64 -0.39 1.28
CA ARG A 207 21.39 0.71 1.92
C ARG A 207 20.81 2.07 1.54
N ARG A 208 20.64 2.33 0.23
CA ARG A 208 20.06 3.60 -0.26
C ARG A 208 18.61 3.80 0.16
N SER A 209 17.82 2.71 0.19
CA SER A 209 16.41 2.79 0.52
C SER A 209 16.16 3.07 1.98
N VAL A 210 16.99 2.54 2.89
CA VAL A 210 16.81 2.70 4.34
C VAL A 210 17.51 3.94 4.90
N GLU A 211 18.62 4.38 4.28
CA GLU A 211 19.46 5.50 4.74
C GLU A 211 18.67 6.75 5.20
N PRO A 212 17.62 7.20 4.47
CA PRO A 212 16.83 8.36 4.89
C PRO A 212 16.02 8.16 6.17
N TYR A 213 15.85 6.92 6.60
CA TYR A 213 14.91 6.54 7.67
C TYR A 213 15.57 5.91 8.89
N ILE A 214 16.87 5.60 8.84
CA ILE A 214 17.60 5.01 9.95
C ILE A 214 17.43 5.86 11.21
N GLY A 215 17.00 5.22 12.31
CA GLY A 215 16.75 5.90 13.59
C GLY A 215 15.45 6.70 13.67
N ASN A 216 14.64 6.75 12.62
CA ASN A 216 13.37 7.47 12.62
C ASN A 216 12.30 6.68 13.38
N LYS A 217 11.97 7.12 14.58
CA LYS A 217 11.00 6.45 15.46
C LYS A 217 9.57 6.42 14.93
N MET A 218 9.23 7.22 13.91
CA MET A 218 7.92 7.17 13.25
C MET A 218 7.83 6.05 12.20
N LEU A 219 8.95 5.50 11.74
CA LEU A 219 8.91 4.37 10.82
C LEU A 219 8.46 3.10 11.55
N ILE A 220 7.43 2.44 11.01
CA ILE A 220 6.98 1.13 11.49
C ILE A 220 7.87 0.04 10.89
N GLY A 221 8.10 0.10 9.57
CA GLY A 221 8.91 -0.88 8.88
C GLY A 221 8.84 -0.78 7.36
N TYR A 222 9.44 -1.78 6.72
CA TYR A 222 9.66 -1.85 5.29
C TYR A 222 8.91 -3.00 4.63
N PHE A 223 8.18 -2.74 3.55
CA PHE A 223 7.75 -3.78 2.63
C PHE A 223 8.87 -4.11 1.65
N VAL A 224 9.08 -5.39 1.39
CA VAL A 224 10.16 -5.88 0.53
C VAL A 224 9.68 -6.29 -0.87
N GLY A 225 8.41 -6.12 -1.17
CA GLY A 225 7.82 -6.38 -2.48
C GLY A 225 6.32 -6.15 -2.49
N ASN A 226 5.72 -6.31 -3.69
CA ASN A 226 4.28 -6.21 -3.89
C ASN A 226 3.82 -7.19 -4.96
N GLU A 227 2.85 -8.03 -4.63
CA GLU A 227 2.12 -8.94 -5.52
C GLU A 227 3.00 -9.70 -6.51
N PRO A 228 3.97 -10.51 -6.04
CA PRO A 228 4.73 -11.37 -6.93
C PRO A 228 3.78 -12.37 -7.58
N THR A 229 3.62 -12.28 -8.91
CA THR A 229 2.62 -13.04 -9.65
C THR A 229 2.95 -14.53 -9.83
N TRP A 230 4.18 -14.95 -9.50
CA TRP A 230 4.61 -16.35 -9.62
C TRP A 230 4.04 -17.28 -8.52
N SER A 231 3.64 -16.72 -7.38
CA SER A 231 3.13 -17.51 -6.26
C SER A 231 1.84 -18.26 -6.66
N ASN A 232 1.79 -19.55 -6.37
CA ASN A 232 0.77 -20.52 -6.77
C ASN A 232 0.75 -20.91 -8.27
N ILE A 233 1.73 -20.44 -9.06
CA ILE A 233 1.94 -20.86 -10.45
C ILE A 233 3.42 -21.19 -10.72
N GLU A 234 4.06 -21.86 -9.78
CA GLU A 234 5.51 -22.14 -9.78
C GLU A 234 5.96 -22.91 -11.03
N LEU A 235 5.15 -23.86 -11.51
CA LEU A 235 5.45 -24.59 -12.76
C LEU A 235 5.43 -23.65 -13.96
N ARG A 236 4.46 -22.74 -14.04
CA ARG A 236 4.41 -21.74 -15.11
C ARG A 236 5.60 -20.80 -15.05
N LEU A 237 6.07 -20.43 -13.87
CA LEU A 237 7.30 -19.66 -13.70
C LEU A 237 8.49 -20.44 -14.30
N CYS A 238 8.63 -21.76 -14.03
CA CYS A 238 9.69 -22.57 -14.59
C CYS A 238 9.62 -22.64 -16.12
N GLU A 239 8.43 -22.79 -16.70
CA GLU A 239 8.24 -22.74 -18.16
C GLU A 239 8.75 -21.43 -18.74
N LEU A 240 8.34 -20.29 -18.18
CA LEU A 240 8.80 -18.98 -18.63
C LEU A 240 10.32 -18.77 -18.46
N ILE A 241 10.91 -19.34 -17.42
CA ILE A 241 12.37 -19.35 -17.25
C ILE A 241 13.02 -20.18 -18.37
N MET A 242 12.44 -21.33 -18.74
CA MET A 242 12.95 -22.16 -19.85
C MET A 242 12.78 -21.49 -21.23
N GLU A 243 11.74 -20.69 -21.42
CA GLU A 243 11.49 -19.90 -22.62
C GLU A 243 12.41 -18.66 -22.72
N ALA A 244 13.04 -18.23 -21.62
CA ALA A 244 13.90 -17.07 -21.60
C ALA A 244 15.20 -17.27 -22.39
N ASP A 245 15.96 -16.19 -22.60
CA ASP A 245 17.26 -16.21 -23.28
C ASP A 245 18.22 -17.21 -22.62
N ASP A 246 18.93 -18.01 -23.43
CA ASP A 246 19.88 -19.02 -22.98
C ASP A 246 21.07 -18.43 -22.20
N ALA A 247 21.38 -17.16 -22.42
CA ALA A 247 22.43 -16.46 -21.69
C ALA A 247 22.00 -16.12 -20.25
N ARG A 248 20.68 -16.14 -19.94
CA ARG A 248 20.15 -15.71 -18.66
C ARG A 248 20.62 -16.62 -17.52
N PRO A 249 21.24 -16.08 -16.46
CA PRO A 249 21.77 -16.88 -15.35
C PRO A 249 20.72 -17.75 -14.66
N LEU A 250 19.50 -17.22 -14.44
CA LEU A 250 18.38 -17.96 -13.85
C LEU A 250 18.01 -19.21 -14.67
N LYS A 251 18.00 -19.12 -16.02
CA LYS A 251 17.75 -20.29 -16.90
C LYS A 251 18.86 -21.32 -16.79
N LYS A 252 20.12 -20.88 -16.86
CA LYS A 252 21.29 -21.77 -16.71
C LYS A 252 21.24 -22.52 -15.37
N ALA A 253 20.87 -21.80 -14.30
CA ALA A 253 20.74 -22.41 -12.98
C ALA A 253 19.62 -23.45 -12.94
N LEU A 254 18.44 -23.16 -13.52
CA LEU A 254 17.33 -24.12 -13.60
C LEU A 254 17.75 -25.36 -14.41
N VAL A 255 18.34 -25.21 -15.59
CA VAL A 255 18.80 -26.34 -16.42
C VAL A 255 19.80 -27.20 -15.66
N SER A 256 20.80 -26.59 -15.03
CA SER A 256 21.79 -27.31 -14.22
C SER A 256 21.16 -28.04 -13.03
N TYR A 257 20.17 -27.41 -12.37
CA TYR A 257 19.45 -28.00 -11.26
C TYR A 257 18.66 -29.24 -11.70
N LEU A 258 17.95 -29.17 -12.82
CA LEU A 258 17.16 -30.27 -13.36
C LEU A 258 18.03 -31.40 -13.91
N GLN A 259 19.19 -31.11 -14.48
CA GLN A 259 20.17 -32.14 -14.87
C GLN A 259 20.65 -32.96 -13.66
N LYS A 260 20.81 -32.33 -12.50
CA LYS A 260 21.27 -33.00 -11.26
C LYS A 260 20.16 -33.75 -10.55
N ASN A 261 18.95 -33.19 -10.50
CA ASN A 261 17.87 -33.68 -9.64
C ASN A 261 16.75 -34.41 -10.41
N GLY A 262 16.85 -34.48 -11.76
CA GLY A 262 15.79 -34.97 -12.65
C GLY A 262 14.80 -33.86 -13.01
N ASP A 263 14.27 -33.92 -14.24
CA ASP A 263 13.24 -32.96 -14.70
C ASP A 263 11.85 -33.50 -14.33
N THR A 264 11.41 -33.14 -13.14
CA THR A 264 10.09 -33.46 -12.60
C THR A 264 9.42 -32.18 -12.08
N ASP A 265 8.09 -32.17 -11.99
CA ASP A 265 7.34 -31.05 -11.43
C ASP A 265 7.81 -30.69 -10.01
N GLN A 266 8.10 -31.69 -9.19
CA GLN A 266 8.63 -31.51 -7.85
C GLN A 266 9.99 -30.82 -7.84
N ALA A 267 10.91 -31.21 -8.74
CA ALA A 267 12.22 -30.59 -8.86
C ALA A 267 12.10 -29.14 -9.34
N ARG A 268 11.21 -28.87 -10.29
CA ARG A 268 10.92 -27.53 -10.79
C ARG A 268 10.38 -26.62 -9.68
N ILE A 269 9.40 -27.06 -8.92
CA ILE A 269 8.83 -26.32 -7.79
C ILE A 269 9.89 -26.09 -6.69
N ALA A 270 10.68 -27.10 -6.35
CA ALA A 270 11.75 -26.97 -5.36
C ALA A 270 12.78 -25.92 -5.78
N PHE A 271 13.17 -25.88 -7.07
CA PHE A 271 14.05 -24.83 -7.60
C PHE A 271 13.48 -23.43 -7.38
N VAL A 272 12.17 -23.24 -7.61
CA VAL A 272 11.52 -21.92 -7.39
C VAL A 272 11.65 -21.50 -5.93
N TYR A 273 11.39 -22.40 -4.99
CA TYR A 273 11.48 -22.06 -3.56
C TYR A 273 12.92 -21.82 -3.10
N GLU A 274 13.90 -22.61 -3.60
CA GLU A 274 15.31 -22.33 -3.33
C GLU A 274 15.74 -20.96 -3.89
N THR A 275 15.28 -20.62 -5.08
CA THR A 275 15.54 -19.32 -5.71
C THR A 275 14.93 -18.17 -4.87
N TYR A 276 13.69 -18.36 -4.44
CA TYR A 276 13.00 -17.39 -3.60
C TYR A 276 13.67 -17.23 -2.24
N GLU A 277 14.11 -18.33 -1.63
CA GLU A 277 14.84 -18.26 -0.37
C GLU A 277 16.16 -17.49 -0.48
N LYS A 278 16.92 -17.68 -1.57
CA LYS A 278 18.13 -16.89 -1.85
C LYS A 278 17.82 -15.39 -1.91
N PHE A 279 16.73 -15.01 -2.58
CA PHE A 279 16.25 -13.62 -2.61
C PHE A 279 15.96 -13.10 -1.20
N LEU A 280 15.10 -13.78 -0.45
CA LEU A 280 14.70 -13.37 0.89
C LEU A 280 15.90 -13.29 1.86
N SER A 281 16.83 -14.23 1.75
CA SER A 281 18.06 -14.25 2.55
C SER A 281 18.93 -13.02 2.27
N ALA A 282 19.14 -12.67 1.00
CA ALA A 282 19.90 -11.48 0.62
C ALA A 282 19.25 -10.20 1.17
N VAL A 283 17.94 -10.07 0.98
CA VAL A 283 17.17 -8.91 1.47
C VAL A 283 17.22 -8.81 3.00
N SER A 284 16.93 -9.91 3.71
CA SER A 284 16.87 -9.90 5.18
C SER A 284 18.25 -9.64 5.80
N THR A 285 19.32 -10.19 5.21
CA THR A 285 20.69 -9.97 5.67
C THR A 285 21.08 -8.50 5.56
N SER A 286 20.83 -7.89 4.40
CA SER A 286 21.15 -6.49 4.17
C SER A 286 20.28 -5.55 5.02
N LEU A 287 18.98 -5.87 5.16
CA LEU A 287 18.10 -5.05 6.00
C LEU A 287 18.56 -5.06 7.47
N LYS A 288 18.88 -6.22 8.03
CA LYS A 288 19.41 -6.32 9.39
C LYS A 288 20.78 -5.64 9.58
N LYS A 289 21.60 -5.61 8.52
CA LYS A 289 22.90 -4.93 8.53
C LYS A 289 22.76 -3.42 8.65
N TYR A 290 21.82 -2.81 7.92
CA TYR A 290 21.71 -1.36 7.82
C TYR A 290 20.68 -0.76 8.77
N ASP A 291 19.57 -1.48 9.01
CA ASP A 291 18.50 -1.01 9.89
C ASP A 291 17.89 -2.16 10.71
N PRO A 292 18.56 -2.58 11.78
CA PRO A 292 18.11 -3.69 12.61
C PRO A 292 16.91 -3.35 13.51
N ASN A 293 16.52 -2.09 13.60
CA ASN A 293 15.51 -1.62 14.55
C ASN A 293 14.10 -1.57 13.97
N HIS A 294 13.96 -1.48 12.64
CA HIS A 294 12.65 -1.40 12.00
C HIS A 294 12.21 -2.76 11.43
N LEU A 295 10.91 -2.95 11.42
CA LEU A 295 10.32 -4.24 11.06
C LEU A 295 10.43 -4.53 9.55
N ASN A 296 10.67 -5.81 9.23
CA ASN A 296 10.44 -6.35 7.90
C ASN A 296 8.96 -6.74 7.79
N LEU A 297 8.18 -5.94 7.07
CA LEU A 297 6.73 -6.11 6.90
C LEU A 297 6.37 -7.13 5.81
N GLY A 298 7.34 -7.79 5.22
CA GLY A 298 7.15 -8.82 4.22
C GLY A 298 6.82 -8.31 2.83
N ILE A 299 6.44 -9.26 1.98
CA ILE A 299 5.93 -9.01 0.62
C ILE A 299 4.41 -8.96 0.69
N ARG A 300 3.82 -7.93 0.20
CA ARG A 300 2.37 -7.77 0.10
C ARG A 300 1.84 -8.75 -0.95
N TYR A 301 1.65 -10.01 -0.53
CA TYR A 301 1.16 -11.04 -1.45
C TYR A 301 -0.22 -10.68 -2.00
N GLY A 302 -0.51 -11.08 -3.23
CA GLY A 302 -1.86 -10.97 -3.79
C GLY A 302 -2.89 -11.82 -3.02
N SER A 303 -4.15 -11.71 -3.39
CA SER A 303 -5.23 -12.49 -2.76
C SER A 303 -4.99 -13.99 -2.94
N GLY A 304 -5.29 -14.75 -1.89
CA GLY A 304 -5.08 -16.19 -1.85
C GLY A 304 -4.09 -16.62 -0.78
N VAL A 305 -4.01 -17.92 -0.58
CA VAL A 305 -3.04 -18.52 0.35
C VAL A 305 -1.90 -19.10 -0.48
N PRO A 306 -0.66 -18.67 -0.27
CA PRO A 306 0.49 -19.24 -0.96
C PRO A 306 0.78 -20.67 -0.43
N SER A 307 1.70 -21.37 -1.09
CA SER A 307 2.13 -22.70 -0.66
C SER A 307 2.67 -22.72 0.77
N GLN A 308 2.71 -23.92 1.39
CA GLN A 308 3.24 -24.08 2.75
C GLN A 308 4.72 -23.68 2.83
N GLU A 309 5.46 -23.89 1.75
CA GLU A 309 6.87 -23.53 1.62
C GLU A 309 7.04 -22.02 1.64
N VAL A 310 6.23 -21.29 0.90
CA VAL A 310 6.24 -19.81 0.90
C VAL A 310 5.84 -19.26 2.27
N LEU A 311 4.86 -19.87 2.94
CA LEU A 311 4.48 -19.52 4.31
C LEU A 311 5.62 -19.77 5.31
N ALA A 312 6.33 -20.89 5.17
CA ALA A 312 7.48 -21.23 6.02
C ALA A 312 8.64 -20.22 5.80
N LEU A 313 8.92 -19.87 4.54
CA LEU A 313 9.92 -18.83 4.22
C LEU A 313 9.51 -17.46 4.74
N SER A 314 8.24 -17.10 4.63
CA SER A 314 7.71 -15.85 5.20
C SER A 314 7.94 -15.79 6.71
N LYS A 315 7.64 -16.86 7.44
CA LYS A 315 7.90 -16.97 8.88
C LYS A 315 9.39 -16.87 9.24
N LYS A 316 10.27 -17.33 8.35
CA LYS A 316 11.73 -17.31 8.58
C LYS A 316 12.33 -15.92 8.41
N TYR A 317 11.80 -15.13 7.49
CA TYR A 317 12.45 -13.90 7.03
C TYR A 317 11.71 -12.60 7.36
N PHE A 318 10.41 -12.65 7.72
CA PHE A 318 9.59 -11.46 8.00
C PHE A 318 9.23 -11.37 9.48
N ASP A 319 8.99 -10.15 9.95
CA ASP A 319 8.43 -9.88 11.29
C ASP A 319 6.91 -9.83 11.24
N VAL A 320 6.33 -9.44 10.09
CA VAL A 320 4.90 -9.34 9.84
C VAL A 320 4.58 -9.95 8.48
N TYR A 321 3.52 -10.71 8.39
CA TYR A 321 2.98 -11.21 7.12
C TYR A 321 2.06 -10.16 6.52
N SER A 322 2.31 -9.72 5.30
CA SER A 322 1.46 -8.75 4.61
C SER A 322 0.88 -9.33 3.31
N PHE A 323 -0.35 -8.94 3.02
CA PHE A 323 -1.07 -9.37 1.81
C PHE A 323 -2.11 -8.32 1.40
N ASN A 324 -2.48 -8.32 0.12
CA ASN A 324 -3.56 -7.52 -0.42
C ASN A 324 -4.81 -8.38 -0.51
N ASN A 325 -5.98 -7.84 -0.13
CA ASN A 325 -7.19 -8.65 -0.09
C ASN A 325 -8.40 -7.84 -0.60
N TYR A 326 -8.68 -7.98 -1.86
CA TYR A 326 -9.82 -7.38 -2.53
C TYR A 326 -11.02 -8.32 -2.50
N GLY A 327 -12.05 -7.95 -1.79
CA GLY A 327 -13.30 -8.69 -1.62
C GLY A 327 -14.30 -7.83 -0.86
N LEU A 328 -15.59 -8.15 -0.93
CA LEU A 328 -16.62 -7.42 -0.21
C LEU A 328 -16.45 -7.55 1.31
N GLN A 329 -15.85 -8.64 1.75
CA GLN A 329 -15.46 -8.92 3.13
C GLN A 329 -14.02 -9.43 3.20
N PRO A 330 -13.33 -9.28 4.34
CA PRO A 330 -12.02 -9.89 4.51
C PRO A 330 -12.15 -11.41 4.48
N ASN A 331 -11.23 -12.07 3.78
CA ASN A 331 -11.22 -13.54 3.75
C ASN A 331 -10.63 -14.10 5.04
N LEU A 332 -11.47 -14.18 6.09
CA LEU A 332 -11.06 -14.67 7.41
C LEU A 332 -10.58 -16.12 7.36
N ALA A 333 -11.15 -16.97 6.49
CA ALA A 333 -10.73 -18.36 6.34
C ALA A 333 -9.26 -18.45 5.83
N ASN A 334 -8.89 -17.67 4.83
CA ASN A 334 -7.51 -17.58 4.37
C ASN A 334 -6.58 -17.04 5.47
N MET A 335 -7.03 -16.02 6.22
CA MET A 335 -6.27 -15.49 7.35
C MET A 335 -6.02 -16.53 8.43
N ASP A 336 -7.02 -17.38 8.75
CA ASP A 336 -6.89 -18.48 9.70
C ASP A 336 -5.87 -19.53 9.21
N ILE A 337 -5.88 -19.89 7.92
CA ILE A 337 -4.90 -20.82 7.32
C ILE A 337 -3.49 -20.26 7.43
N ILE A 338 -3.29 -19.01 7.03
CA ILE A 338 -1.99 -18.30 7.09
C ILE A 338 -1.52 -18.23 8.55
N TYR A 339 -2.40 -17.80 9.46
CA TYR A 339 -2.06 -17.69 10.88
C TYR A 339 -1.72 -19.03 11.52
N LYS A 340 -2.45 -20.09 11.19
CA LYS A 340 -2.17 -21.46 11.67
C LYS A 340 -0.80 -21.95 11.20
N ALA A 341 -0.42 -21.65 9.96
CA ALA A 341 0.86 -22.05 9.39
C ALA A 341 2.04 -21.24 9.95
N THR A 342 1.86 -19.92 10.10
CA THR A 342 2.96 -19.00 10.40
C THR A 342 3.02 -18.59 11.88
N GLY A 343 1.86 -18.42 12.52
CA GLY A 343 1.74 -17.83 13.85
C GLY A 343 2.03 -16.34 13.90
N MET A 344 2.21 -15.67 12.76
CA MET A 344 2.67 -14.29 12.62
C MET A 344 1.53 -13.27 12.77
N PRO A 345 1.85 -12.03 13.16
CA PRO A 345 0.94 -10.89 12.96
C PRO A 345 0.78 -10.59 11.47
N MET A 346 -0.37 -10.00 11.09
CA MET A 346 -0.74 -9.75 9.70
C MET A 346 -1.13 -8.31 9.44
N ILE A 347 -0.87 -7.84 8.21
CA ILE A 347 -1.35 -6.57 7.66
C ILE A 347 -2.08 -6.85 6.34
N ILE A 348 -3.28 -6.28 6.17
CA ILE A 348 -3.90 -6.12 4.85
C ILE A 348 -3.31 -4.87 4.22
N GLY A 349 -2.47 -5.06 3.19
CA GLY A 349 -1.71 -4.01 2.52
C GLY A 349 -2.54 -3.19 1.55
N GLU A 350 -3.58 -3.78 0.96
CA GLU A 350 -4.52 -3.13 0.06
C GLU A 350 -5.91 -3.74 0.13
N TYR A 351 -6.91 -2.86 0.08
CA TYR A 351 -8.31 -3.15 -0.19
C TYR A 351 -9.02 -1.86 -0.59
N HIS A 352 -10.09 -1.96 -1.36
CA HIS A 352 -10.94 -0.81 -1.65
C HIS A 352 -12.37 -1.20 -2.05
N PHE A 353 -13.24 -0.20 -2.04
CA PHE A 353 -14.58 -0.25 -2.61
C PHE A 353 -14.78 0.98 -3.48
N GLY A 354 -15.35 0.80 -4.65
CA GLY A 354 -15.63 1.89 -5.57
C GLY A 354 -17.05 1.87 -6.08
N THR A 355 -17.44 2.97 -6.70
CA THR A 355 -18.75 3.16 -7.35
C THR A 355 -18.58 3.95 -8.64
N THR A 356 -19.55 3.88 -9.51
CA THR A 356 -19.54 4.59 -10.81
C THR A 356 -20.31 5.91 -10.80
N ASP A 357 -20.83 6.34 -9.64
CA ASP A 357 -21.68 7.52 -9.49
C ASP A 357 -20.96 8.87 -9.69
N ARG A 358 -19.65 8.85 -9.91
CA ARG A 358 -18.78 10.02 -10.18
C ARG A 358 -18.21 10.06 -11.60
N GLY A 359 -18.70 9.21 -12.48
CA GLY A 359 -18.25 9.16 -13.89
C GLY A 359 -16.86 8.55 -14.07
N LEU A 360 -16.34 7.88 -13.06
CA LEU A 360 -15.13 7.06 -13.12
C LEU A 360 -15.49 5.60 -13.39
N GLY A 361 -14.50 4.80 -13.75
CA GLY A 361 -14.66 3.38 -14.03
C GLY A 361 -15.01 2.56 -12.79
N GLU A 362 -15.31 1.31 -13.04
CA GLU A 362 -15.58 0.32 -11.99
C GLU A 362 -14.31 -0.06 -11.26
N SER A 363 -14.44 -0.25 -9.94
CA SER A 363 -13.35 -0.73 -9.09
C SER A 363 -13.30 -2.26 -9.06
N LEU A 364 -12.26 -2.83 -8.44
CA LEU A 364 -12.16 -4.28 -8.24
C LEU A 364 -13.31 -4.81 -7.37
N VAL A 365 -13.77 -4.02 -6.39
CA VAL A 365 -14.91 -4.37 -5.55
C VAL A 365 -15.94 -3.24 -5.62
N ARG A 366 -17.13 -3.53 -6.12
CA ARG A 366 -18.15 -2.54 -6.43
C ARG A 366 -19.27 -2.50 -5.41
N VAL A 367 -19.70 -1.30 -5.10
CA VAL A 367 -20.88 -1.01 -4.30
C VAL A 367 -21.76 0.01 -5.02
N THR A 368 -23.01 0.18 -4.58
CA THR A 368 -24.01 0.96 -5.34
C THR A 368 -23.87 2.47 -5.16
N SER A 369 -23.33 2.94 -4.02
CA SER A 369 -23.32 4.36 -3.69
C SER A 369 -22.12 4.76 -2.82
N GLN A 370 -21.87 6.06 -2.69
CA GLN A 370 -20.89 6.59 -1.74
C GLN A 370 -21.22 6.21 -0.28
N LYS A 371 -22.50 6.09 0.06
CA LYS A 371 -22.94 5.58 1.37
C LYS A 371 -22.49 4.13 1.56
N ASP A 372 -22.68 3.30 0.54
CA ASP A 372 -22.28 1.88 0.61
C ASP A 372 -20.77 1.70 0.62
N ARG A 373 -20.00 2.62 0.04
CA ARG A 373 -18.54 2.65 0.22
C ARG A 373 -18.17 2.79 1.71
N GLY A 374 -18.83 3.70 2.42
CA GLY A 374 -18.62 3.88 3.85
C GLY A 374 -19.07 2.65 4.67
N VAL A 375 -20.22 2.06 4.35
CA VAL A 375 -20.71 0.83 4.98
C VAL A 375 -19.72 -0.32 4.75
N ALA A 376 -19.26 -0.50 3.50
CA ALA A 376 -18.31 -1.52 3.13
C ALA A 376 -16.98 -1.35 3.87
N TYR A 377 -16.42 -0.13 3.87
CA TYR A 377 -15.18 0.17 4.58
C TYR A 377 -15.26 -0.23 6.06
N ARG A 378 -16.32 0.19 6.74
CA ARG A 378 -16.51 -0.10 8.17
C ARG A 378 -16.71 -1.59 8.42
N ASN A 379 -17.60 -2.25 7.66
CA ASN A 379 -17.84 -3.69 7.76
C ASN A 379 -16.57 -4.49 7.58
N TYR A 380 -15.88 -4.25 6.48
CA TYR A 380 -14.64 -4.94 6.14
C TYR A 380 -13.57 -4.74 7.22
N THR A 381 -13.31 -3.50 7.58
CA THR A 381 -12.17 -3.15 8.45
C THR A 381 -12.40 -3.62 9.89
N GLU A 382 -13.61 -3.45 10.45
CA GLU A 382 -13.91 -3.95 11.78
C GLU A 382 -13.92 -5.50 11.81
N LYS A 383 -14.46 -6.18 10.78
CA LYS A 383 -14.37 -7.65 10.68
C LYS A 383 -12.92 -8.14 10.54
N ALA A 384 -12.11 -7.47 9.75
CA ALA A 384 -10.69 -7.79 9.65
C ALA A 384 -9.99 -7.66 11.01
N PHE A 385 -10.16 -6.56 11.73
CA PHE A 385 -9.61 -6.39 13.09
C PHE A 385 -10.16 -7.35 14.13
N SER A 386 -11.27 -8.03 13.90
CA SER A 386 -11.73 -9.09 14.82
C SER A 386 -10.80 -10.31 14.82
N HIS A 387 -10.02 -10.52 13.75
CA HIS A 387 -9.04 -11.59 13.67
C HIS A 387 -7.85 -11.33 14.62
N PRO A 388 -7.43 -12.34 15.45
CA PRO A 388 -6.45 -12.14 16.51
C PRO A 388 -5.04 -11.78 16.04
N ALA A 389 -4.73 -11.98 14.78
CA ALA A 389 -3.41 -11.69 14.21
C ALA A 389 -3.39 -10.41 13.35
N LEU A 390 -4.53 -9.79 13.05
CA LEU A 390 -4.52 -8.60 12.21
C LEU A 390 -4.18 -7.35 13.02
N ILE A 391 -3.10 -6.68 12.64
CA ILE A 391 -2.58 -5.49 13.35
C ILE A 391 -2.59 -4.23 12.49
N GLY A 392 -2.99 -4.32 11.22
CA GLY A 392 -3.07 -3.15 10.36
C GLY A 392 -3.81 -3.38 9.05
N THR A 393 -4.37 -2.29 8.53
CA THR A 393 -5.03 -2.22 7.22
C THR A 393 -4.61 -0.96 6.48
N SER A 394 -4.48 -1.06 5.14
CA SER A 394 -4.14 0.07 4.28
C SER A 394 -5.14 0.19 3.15
N TRP A 395 -5.91 1.26 3.14
CA TRP A 395 -6.85 1.57 2.06
C TRP A 395 -6.11 1.93 0.77
N PHE A 396 -6.54 1.42 -0.36
CA PHE A 396 -6.04 1.79 -1.67
C PHE A 396 -7.12 2.57 -2.43
N THR A 397 -7.07 3.91 -2.55
CA THR A 397 -5.96 4.82 -2.29
C THR A 397 -6.47 6.17 -1.76
N TRP A 398 -5.57 7.13 -1.48
CA TRP A 398 -5.90 8.44 -0.89
C TRP A 398 -6.79 9.30 -1.79
N TYR A 399 -6.48 9.42 -3.09
CA TYR A 399 -7.29 10.13 -4.09
C TYR A 399 -7.96 9.17 -5.06
N ASP A 400 -9.06 9.63 -5.67
CA ASP A 400 -9.58 8.97 -6.87
C ASP A 400 -8.49 8.86 -7.93
N GLN A 401 -8.58 7.80 -8.72
CA GLN A 401 -7.65 7.63 -9.82
C GLN A 401 -7.96 8.64 -10.95
N PRO A 402 -6.97 8.96 -11.81
CA PRO A 402 -7.15 9.92 -12.87
C PRO A 402 -8.29 9.54 -13.83
N LEU A 403 -9.12 10.52 -14.24
CA LEU A 403 -10.24 10.30 -15.14
C LEU A 403 -9.86 9.54 -16.43
N PHE A 404 -8.67 9.81 -16.96
CA PHE A 404 -8.15 9.14 -18.17
C PHE A 404 -7.28 7.91 -17.87
N GLY A 405 -7.32 7.43 -16.66
CA GLY A 405 -6.62 6.24 -16.21
C GLY A 405 -5.14 6.48 -15.81
N ARG A 406 -4.64 5.57 -15.01
CA ARG A 406 -3.21 5.42 -14.71
C ARG A 406 -2.48 4.77 -15.90
N GLY A 407 -1.21 4.50 -15.75
CA GLY A 407 -0.40 3.83 -16.78
C GLY A 407 -0.85 2.40 -17.12
N ASP A 408 -1.57 1.74 -16.23
CA ASP A 408 -2.20 0.43 -16.37
C ASP A 408 -3.67 0.49 -16.82
N GLY A 409 -4.22 1.70 -17.00
CA GLY A 409 -5.59 1.94 -17.49
C GLY A 409 -6.64 2.10 -16.39
N GLU A 410 -6.32 1.85 -15.12
CA GLU A 410 -7.30 2.03 -14.03
C GLU A 410 -7.71 3.50 -13.84
N ASN A 411 -9.02 3.75 -13.70
CA ASN A 411 -9.59 5.07 -13.46
C ASN A 411 -10.73 5.01 -12.41
N TYR A 412 -10.50 4.34 -11.30
CA TYR A 412 -11.53 4.00 -10.32
C TYR A 412 -11.88 5.14 -9.36
N ASN A 413 -13.16 5.21 -8.95
CA ASN A 413 -13.63 6.03 -7.85
C ASN A 413 -13.39 5.30 -6.52
N ILE A 414 -12.16 5.32 -6.05
CA ILE A 414 -11.72 4.64 -4.82
C ILE A 414 -11.02 5.56 -3.82
N GLY A 415 -10.91 6.85 -4.12
CA GLY A 415 -10.28 7.84 -3.26
C GLY A 415 -11.04 8.05 -1.94
N LEU A 416 -10.34 8.47 -0.92
CA LEU A 416 -10.92 9.12 0.25
C LEU A 416 -11.26 10.58 -0.08
N LEU A 417 -10.59 11.11 -1.09
CA LEU A 417 -10.75 12.43 -1.68
C LEU A 417 -11.03 12.29 -3.17
N ASP A 418 -11.86 13.18 -3.69
CA ASP A 418 -12.05 13.31 -5.14
C ASP A 418 -10.88 14.06 -5.80
N ALA A 419 -10.89 14.13 -7.13
CA ALA A 419 -9.87 14.83 -7.91
C ALA A 419 -9.78 16.34 -7.63
N THR A 420 -10.77 16.93 -6.98
CA THR A 420 -10.81 18.35 -6.59
C THR A 420 -10.40 18.61 -5.15
N ASP A 421 -9.96 17.58 -4.42
CA ASP A 421 -9.54 17.61 -3.02
C ASP A 421 -10.70 17.72 -2.02
N ARG A 422 -11.90 17.23 -2.39
CA ARG A 422 -13.05 17.16 -1.50
C ARG A 422 -13.11 15.78 -0.82
N PRO A 423 -13.19 15.73 0.53
CA PRO A 423 -13.39 14.46 1.22
C PRO A 423 -14.76 13.84 0.92
N TYR A 424 -14.79 12.51 0.77
CA TYR A 424 -16.05 11.76 0.73
C TYR A 424 -16.59 11.60 2.15
N GLU A 425 -17.66 12.31 2.47
CA GLU A 425 -18.22 12.39 3.84
C GLU A 425 -18.53 11.01 4.43
N TRP A 426 -19.10 10.10 3.64
CA TRP A 426 -19.43 8.75 4.09
C TRP A 426 -18.18 7.93 4.45
N MET A 427 -17.09 8.12 3.68
CA MET A 427 -15.81 7.49 3.98
C MET A 427 -15.20 8.07 5.26
N VAL A 428 -15.21 9.39 5.42
CA VAL A 428 -14.71 10.05 6.63
C VAL A 428 -15.43 9.54 7.89
N LYS A 429 -16.78 9.50 7.86
CA LYS A 429 -17.58 8.96 8.98
C LYS A 429 -17.27 7.49 9.28
N ALA A 430 -17.06 6.69 8.25
CA ALA A 430 -16.73 5.28 8.40
C ALA A 430 -15.33 5.08 9.01
N ILE A 431 -14.34 5.85 8.57
CA ILE A 431 -12.98 5.82 9.13
C ILE A 431 -12.99 6.24 10.60
N GLN A 432 -13.72 7.31 10.95
CA GLN A 432 -13.90 7.74 12.35
C GLN A 432 -14.50 6.62 13.20
N ALA A 433 -15.57 5.98 12.73
CA ALA A 433 -16.20 4.88 13.43
C ALA A 433 -15.25 3.68 13.63
N VAL A 434 -14.46 3.33 12.63
CA VAL A 434 -13.42 2.28 12.75
C VAL A 434 -12.37 2.68 13.78
N SER A 435 -11.84 3.90 13.71
CA SER A 435 -10.83 4.40 14.65
C SER A 435 -11.32 4.34 16.10
N GLU A 436 -12.60 4.65 16.34
CA GLU A 436 -13.19 4.57 17.67
C GLU A 436 -13.38 3.14 18.18
N ASN A 437 -13.62 2.18 17.28
CA ASN A 437 -14.06 0.83 17.65
C ASN A 437 -12.98 -0.24 17.53
N CYS A 438 -11.99 -0.08 16.62
CA CYS A 438 -11.09 -1.16 16.23
C CYS A 438 -10.33 -1.81 17.39
N TYR A 439 -9.92 -1.06 18.40
CA TYR A 439 -9.23 -1.61 19.57
C TYR A 439 -10.13 -2.49 20.44
N ASP A 440 -11.39 -2.11 20.61
CA ASP A 440 -12.37 -2.89 21.37
C ASP A 440 -12.85 -4.10 20.57
N VAL A 441 -13.02 -3.96 19.26
CA VAL A 441 -13.28 -5.09 18.35
C VAL A 441 -12.11 -6.07 18.37
N HIS A 442 -10.89 -5.61 18.19
CA HIS A 442 -9.71 -6.46 18.20
C HIS A 442 -9.52 -7.16 19.55
N SER A 443 -9.77 -6.48 20.66
CA SER A 443 -9.70 -7.10 22.00
C SER A 443 -10.86 -8.05 22.30
N GLY A 444 -11.89 -8.11 21.46
CA GLY A 444 -13.10 -8.92 21.67
C GLY A 444 -14.11 -8.34 22.66
N LYS A 445 -13.95 -7.07 23.03
CA LYS A 445 -14.90 -6.37 23.92
C LYS A 445 -16.15 -5.90 23.17
N LYS A 446 -16.05 -5.71 21.85
CA LYS A 446 -17.11 -5.28 20.97
C LYS A 446 -17.19 -6.19 19.75
N ALA A 447 -18.40 -6.53 19.32
CA ALA A 447 -18.61 -7.18 18.03
C ALA A 447 -18.28 -6.21 16.88
N PRO A 448 -17.72 -6.70 15.75
CA PRO A 448 -17.54 -5.88 14.57
C PRO A 448 -18.87 -5.42 13.99
N PHE A 449 -18.86 -4.29 13.30
CA PHE A 449 -20.01 -3.80 12.55
C PHE A 449 -20.43 -4.80 11.47
N ASP A 450 -21.73 -5.14 11.42
CA ASP A 450 -22.23 -6.29 10.62
C ASP A 450 -23.17 -5.89 9.47
N GLN A 451 -23.40 -4.62 9.23
CA GLN A 451 -24.20 -4.20 8.09
C GLN A 451 -23.43 -4.48 6.80
N ILE A 452 -24.05 -5.25 5.89
CA ILE A 452 -23.51 -5.55 4.57
C ILE A 452 -23.87 -4.38 3.62
N PRO A 453 -22.91 -3.86 2.83
CA PRO A 453 -23.21 -2.83 1.83
C PRO A 453 -24.07 -3.39 0.71
N GLU A 454 -24.82 -2.51 0.05
CA GLU A 454 -25.49 -2.89 -1.18
C GLU A 454 -24.46 -3.02 -2.31
N ARG A 455 -24.45 -4.19 -2.95
CA ARG A 455 -23.53 -4.51 -4.04
C ARG A 455 -24.09 -4.04 -5.37
N ALA A 456 -23.28 -3.36 -6.17
CA ALA A 456 -23.65 -3.06 -7.53
C ALA A 456 -23.67 -4.36 -8.34
N GLY A 457 -24.83 -4.69 -8.93
CA GLY A 457 -24.94 -5.83 -9.85
C GLY A 457 -24.02 -5.63 -11.06
N GLY A 458 -23.19 -6.59 -11.37
CA GLY A 458 -22.31 -6.62 -12.53
C GLY A 458 -22.13 -8.05 -13.03
N THR A 459 -21.93 -8.20 -14.34
CA THR A 459 -21.80 -9.47 -15.05
C THR A 459 -20.40 -10.10 -14.94
N PHE A 460 -19.49 -9.50 -14.19
CA PHE A 460 -18.17 -10.10 -13.96
C PHE A 460 -18.23 -10.99 -12.73
N PRO A 461 -17.80 -12.26 -12.85
CA PRO A 461 -17.59 -13.11 -11.69
C PRO A 461 -16.58 -12.44 -10.77
N ASP A 462 -16.80 -12.59 -9.46
CA ASP A 462 -15.79 -12.18 -8.50
C ASP A 462 -14.54 -13.01 -8.76
N PHE A 463 -13.50 -12.40 -9.32
CA PHE A 463 -12.22 -13.08 -9.58
C PHE A 463 -11.50 -13.55 -8.31
N TRP A 464 -12.11 -13.34 -7.14
CA TRP A 464 -11.46 -13.51 -5.84
C TRP A 464 -12.31 -14.24 -4.78
N GLU A 465 -13.48 -14.81 -5.18
CA GLU A 465 -14.21 -15.73 -4.32
C GLU A 465 -13.66 -17.15 -4.36
#